data_576687c7fbaef7b22fd4d4b03be312ab
#
_entry.id   576687c7fbaef7b22fd4d4b03be312ab
#
_cell.length_a   1.000
_cell.length_b   1.000
_cell.length_c   1.000
_cell.angle_alpha   90.00
_cell.angle_beta   90.00
_cell.angle_gamma   90.00
#
_symmetry.space_group_name_H-M   'P 1'
#
loop_
_entity.id
_entity.type
_entity.pdbx_description
1 polymer ?
#
loop_
_entity_poly.entity_id
_entity_poly.type
_entity_poly.pdbx_seq_one_letter_code
_entity_poly.pdbx_strand_id
1 'polypeptide(L)'
;MLIERDERREELDEVRSALRRVGDTTNSTVIVAATGDVVLGYVEATGGGYRRNRFTAYVVIGVLAAASGHGIGSQLLAELERWAVNAGVHRLELTVMAHNHRAIRLYERAGFLVEGCRCECLSVDGELVDELYMAKLLPAAVTPL
;
A
#
# COMPACT_ATOMS: atom_id res chain seq x y z
N MET A 1 -6.12 7.76 -1.97
CA MET A 1 -4.94 8.62 -1.79
C MET A 1 -5.37 9.87 -1.05
N LEU A 2 -4.74 10.19 0.06
CA LEU A 2 -5.12 11.29 0.96
C LEU A 2 -4.64 12.67 0.48
N ILE A 3 -3.72 12.70 -0.49
CA ILE A 3 -3.04 13.91 -0.92
C ILE A 3 -3.65 14.40 -2.24
N GLU A 4 -4.03 15.66 -2.30
CA GLU A 4 -4.52 16.30 -3.54
C GLU A 4 -3.41 16.39 -4.61
N ARG A 5 -3.81 16.59 -5.88
CA ARG A 5 -2.86 16.60 -7.00
C ARG A 5 -1.82 17.71 -6.89
N ASP A 6 -2.18 18.85 -6.36
CA ASP A 6 -1.31 19.99 -6.13
C ASP A 6 -0.42 19.85 -4.89
N GLU A 7 -0.80 18.95 -3.96
CA GLU A 7 0.01 18.58 -2.80
C GLU A 7 1.00 17.45 -3.10
N ARG A 8 0.89 16.79 -4.27
CA ARG A 8 1.79 15.70 -4.64
C ARG A 8 3.20 16.18 -4.80
N ARG A 9 4.09 15.58 -4.04
CA ARG A 9 5.51 15.63 -4.32
C ARG A 9 5.82 14.84 -5.58
N GLU A 10 6.93 15.17 -6.23
CA GLU A 10 7.45 14.30 -7.27
C GLU A 10 7.62 12.87 -6.72
N GLU A 11 7.33 11.86 -7.54
CA GLU A 11 7.36 10.46 -7.09
C GLU A 11 8.70 10.04 -6.48
N LEU A 12 9.80 10.58 -6.98
CA LEU A 12 11.12 10.37 -6.41
C LEU A 12 11.20 10.85 -4.96
N ASP A 13 10.57 12.00 -4.65
CA ASP A 13 10.52 12.55 -3.29
C ASP A 13 9.61 11.71 -2.38
N GLU A 14 8.52 11.18 -2.92
CA GLU A 14 7.67 10.23 -2.18
C GLU A 14 8.44 8.97 -1.81
N VAL A 15 9.19 8.38 -2.75
CA VAL A 15 10.04 7.21 -2.50
C VAL A 15 11.12 7.53 -1.47
N ARG A 16 11.79 8.65 -1.58
CA ARG A 16 12.79 9.08 -0.58
C ARG A 16 12.19 9.24 0.82
N SER A 17 11.00 9.84 0.89
CA SER A 17 10.28 9.99 2.17
C SER A 17 9.87 8.63 2.74
N ALA A 18 9.42 7.71 1.90
CA ALA A 18 9.08 6.35 2.30
C ALA A 18 10.31 5.59 2.84
N LEU A 19 11.44 5.69 2.16
CA LEU A 19 12.70 5.09 2.60
C LEU A 19 13.15 5.61 3.96
N ARG A 20 12.96 6.89 4.23
CA ARG A 20 13.27 7.48 5.54
C ARG A 20 12.33 6.96 6.64
N ARG A 21 11.04 6.80 6.33
CA ARG A 21 10.06 6.28 7.29
C ARG A 21 10.32 4.81 7.66
N VAL A 22 10.73 4.02 6.70
CA VAL A 22 11.00 2.59 6.89
C VAL A 22 12.19 2.37 7.83
N GLY A 23 13.26 3.14 7.67
CA GLY A 23 14.45 3.02 8.51
C GLY A 23 14.99 1.58 8.57
N ASP A 24 15.45 1.18 9.76
CA ASP A 24 16.04 -0.15 10.01
C ASP A 24 15.05 -1.16 10.60
N THR A 25 13.74 -0.92 10.45
CA THR A 25 12.73 -1.83 10.99
C THR A 25 12.62 -3.10 10.15
N THR A 26 12.40 -4.25 10.81
CA THR A 26 12.32 -5.56 10.15
C THR A 26 10.95 -5.84 9.52
N ASN A 27 9.92 -5.09 9.92
CA ASN A 27 8.54 -5.27 9.46
C ASN A 27 8.03 -4.14 8.54
N SER A 28 8.94 -3.40 7.95
CA SER A 28 8.61 -2.32 7.01
C SER A 28 9.52 -2.38 5.79
N THR A 29 9.00 -1.98 4.63
CA THR A 29 9.77 -1.99 3.39
C THR A 29 9.26 -0.98 2.38
N VAL A 30 10.11 -0.65 1.42
CA VAL A 30 9.74 0.04 0.17
C VAL A 30 10.25 -0.78 -1.00
N ILE A 31 9.38 -1.07 -1.94
CA ILE A 31 9.71 -1.77 -3.18
C ILE A 31 9.41 -0.82 -4.35
N VAL A 32 10.37 -0.67 -5.23
CA VAL A 32 10.31 0.29 -6.34
C VAL A 32 10.32 -0.47 -7.67
N ALA A 33 9.43 -0.09 -8.57
CA ALA A 33 9.47 -0.50 -9.97
C ALA A 33 10.12 0.60 -10.78
N ALA A 34 11.19 0.28 -11.50
CA ALA A 34 11.95 1.25 -12.27
C ALA A 34 12.39 0.69 -13.62
N THR A 35 12.53 1.57 -14.60
CA THR A 35 13.17 1.28 -15.89
C THR A 35 14.31 2.29 -16.08
N GLY A 36 15.55 1.81 -16.04
CA GLY A 36 16.73 2.70 -16.01
C GLY A 36 16.67 3.63 -14.79
N ASP A 37 16.72 4.93 -15.04
CA ASP A 37 16.67 5.96 -14.00
C ASP A 37 15.24 6.47 -13.71
N VAL A 38 14.23 5.88 -14.33
CA VAL A 38 12.82 6.29 -14.20
C VAL A 38 12.10 5.38 -13.23
N VAL A 39 11.56 5.96 -12.16
CA VAL A 39 10.66 5.27 -11.23
C VAL A 39 9.26 5.23 -11.84
N LEU A 40 8.73 4.02 -12.06
CA LEU A 40 7.41 3.79 -12.62
C LEU A 40 6.34 3.65 -11.54
N GLY A 41 6.74 3.23 -10.36
CA GLY A 41 5.84 3.07 -9.22
C GLY A 41 6.59 2.54 -8.00
N TYR A 42 5.88 2.51 -6.87
CA TYR A 42 6.41 1.98 -5.62
C TYR A 42 5.30 1.42 -4.77
N VAL A 43 5.66 0.55 -3.85
CA VAL A 43 4.82 0.13 -2.74
C VAL A 43 5.59 0.26 -1.44
N GLU A 44 4.94 0.82 -0.44
CA GLU A 44 5.45 0.96 0.92
C GLU A 44 4.60 0.12 1.85
N ALA A 45 5.23 -0.60 2.76
CA ALA A 45 4.56 -1.25 3.87
C ALA A 45 5.21 -0.81 5.18
N THR A 46 4.39 -0.32 6.11
CA THR A 46 4.82 0.13 7.42
C THR A 46 4.21 -0.76 8.49
N GLY A 47 5.04 -1.51 9.16
CA GLY A 47 4.64 -2.42 10.23
C GLY A 47 4.34 -1.69 11.54
N GLY A 48 3.48 -2.29 12.36
CA GLY A 48 3.16 -1.78 13.68
C GLY A 48 4.37 -1.79 14.61
N GLY A 49 4.48 -0.76 15.46
CA GLY A 49 5.62 -0.56 16.36
C GLY A 49 5.49 -1.26 17.72
N TYR A 50 4.39 -1.93 17.99
CA TYR A 50 4.11 -2.59 19.25
C TYR A 50 4.04 -4.11 19.10
N ARG A 51 4.29 -4.86 20.18
CA ARG A 51 4.24 -6.32 20.16
C ARG A 51 2.95 -6.89 19.57
N ARG A 52 1.82 -6.25 19.86
CA ARG A 52 0.50 -6.74 19.44
C ARG A 52 0.17 -6.46 17.97
N ASN A 53 0.78 -5.46 17.35
CA ASN A 53 0.50 -5.08 15.97
C ASN A 53 1.70 -5.21 15.02
N ARG A 54 2.84 -5.74 15.48
CA ARG A 54 4.04 -5.89 14.65
C ARG A 54 3.87 -6.82 13.44
N PHE A 55 2.83 -7.65 13.46
CA PHE A 55 2.50 -8.59 12.37
C PHE A 55 1.57 -7.97 11.32
N THR A 56 1.17 -6.74 11.52
CA THR A 56 0.32 -5.98 10.60
C THR A 56 1.14 -4.87 9.95
N ALA A 57 1.05 -4.75 8.63
CA ALA A 57 1.67 -3.64 7.91
C ALA A 57 0.63 -2.87 7.09
N TYR A 58 0.71 -1.56 7.16
CA TYR A 58 -0.11 -0.65 6.36
C TYR A 58 0.56 -0.39 5.02
N VAL A 59 -0.21 -0.53 3.95
CA VAL A 59 0.28 -0.49 2.57
C VAL A 59 -0.12 0.80 1.88
N VAL A 60 0.84 1.44 1.24
CA VAL A 60 0.64 2.56 0.32
C VAL A 60 1.27 2.19 -1.02
N ILE A 61 0.54 2.37 -2.10
CA ILE A 61 1.04 2.10 -3.45
C ILE A 61 0.81 3.29 -4.37
N GLY A 62 1.79 3.61 -5.19
CA GLY A 62 1.69 4.62 -6.23
C GLY A 62 2.27 4.12 -7.54
N VAL A 63 1.59 4.37 -8.64
CA VAL A 63 2.05 4.05 -10.00
C VAL A 63 1.88 5.30 -10.86
N LEU A 64 2.91 5.66 -11.64
CA LEU A 64 2.84 6.75 -12.61
C LEU A 64 1.64 6.55 -13.54
N ALA A 65 0.90 7.62 -13.80
CA ALA A 65 -0.24 7.58 -14.73
C ALA A 65 0.18 7.06 -16.12
N ALA A 66 1.34 7.48 -16.60
CA ALA A 66 1.90 7.04 -17.89
C ALA A 66 2.26 5.53 -17.91
N ALA A 67 2.54 4.93 -16.76
CA ALA A 67 2.87 3.52 -16.61
C ALA A 67 1.66 2.67 -16.18
N SER A 68 0.53 3.29 -15.90
CA SER A 68 -0.72 2.62 -15.53
C SER A 68 -1.22 1.68 -16.61
N GLY A 69 -1.86 0.59 -16.20
CA GLY A 69 -2.45 -0.39 -17.13
C GLY A 69 -1.46 -1.40 -17.71
N HIS A 70 -0.22 -1.43 -17.24
CA HIS A 70 0.85 -2.36 -17.67
C HIS A 70 1.19 -3.43 -16.64
N GLY A 71 0.34 -3.63 -15.64
CA GLY A 71 0.53 -4.67 -14.61
C GLY A 71 1.55 -4.34 -13.52
N ILE A 72 2.05 -3.12 -13.44
CA ILE A 72 3.06 -2.71 -12.46
C ILE A 72 2.52 -2.80 -11.04
N GLY A 73 1.29 -2.33 -10.81
CA GLY A 73 0.63 -2.44 -9.50
C GLY A 73 0.52 -3.88 -9.02
N SER A 74 0.12 -4.79 -9.90
CA SER A 74 0.02 -6.23 -9.59
C SER A 74 1.38 -6.84 -9.27
N GLN A 75 2.44 -6.46 -10.01
CA GLN A 75 3.80 -6.92 -9.75
C GLN A 75 4.32 -6.40 -8.41
N LEU A 76 4.08 -5.13 -8.09
CA LEU A 76 4.47 -4.53 -6.82
C LEU A 76 3.79 -5.24 -5.64
N LEU A 77 2.50 -5.52 -5.75
CA LEU A 77 1.77 -6.24 -4.70
C LEU A 77 2.24 -7.69 -4.56
N ALA A 78 2.59 -8.36 -5.64
CA ALA A 78 3.14 -9.71 -5.58
C ALA A 78 4.51 -9.74 -4.89
N GLU A 79 5.38 -8.78 -5.18
CA GLU A 79 6.67 -8.64 -4.51
C GLU A 79 6.49 -8.29 -3.02
N LEU A 80 5.55 -7.42 -2.72
CA LEU A 80 5.22 -7.07 -1.34
C LEU A 80 4.78 -8.30 -0.54
N GLU A 81 3.94 -9.15 -1.11
CA GLU A 81 3.48 -10.38 -0.47
C GLU A 81 4.65 -11.32 -0.16
N ARG A 82 5.57 -11.51 -1.10
CA ARG A 82 6.78 -12.32 -0.87
C ARG A 82 7.63 -11.78 0.27
N TRP A 83 7.85 -10.48 0.26
CA TRP A 83 8.56 -9.83 1.36
C TRP A 83 7.86 -10.03 2.69
N ALA A 84 6.54 -9.83 2.74
CA ALA A 84 5.74 -9.91 3.96
C ALA A 84 5.80 -11.31 4.58
N VAL A 85 5.68 -12.35 3.78
CA VAL A 85 5.81 -13.74 4.23
C VAL A 85 7.18 -13.97 4.86
N ASN A 86 8.25 -13.52 4.20
CA ASN A 86 9.62 -13.69 4.71
C ASN A 86 9.90 -12.83 5.95
N ALA A 87 9.25 -11.69 6.08
CA ALA A 87 9.41 -10.78 7.22
C ALA A 87 8.54 -11.15 8.44
N GLY A 88 7.69 -12.19 8.31
CA GLY A 88 6.77 -12.58 9.36
C GLY A 88 5.57 -11.65 9.52
N VAL A 89 5.24 -10.86 8.50
CA VAL A 89 4.03 -10.04 8.44
C VAL A 89 2.86 -10.93 8.03
N HIS A 90 1.85 -11.00 8.88
CA HIS A 90 0.68 -11.84 8.67
C HIS A 90 -0.48 -11.11 8.00
N ARG A 91 -0.56 -9.80 8.20
CA ARG A 91 -1.66 -8.98 7.71
C ARG A 91 -1.16 -7.76 6.97
N LEU A 92 -1.62 -7.59 5.74
CA LEU A 92 -1.47 -6.36 4.96
C LEU A 92 -2.82 -5.64 4.95
N GLU A 93 -2.82 -4.35 5.23
CA GLU A 93 -4.03 -3.55 5.24
C GLU A 93 -3.82 -2.22 4.53
N LEU A 94 -4.89 -1.70 3.94
CA LEU A 94 -4.88 -0.43 3.24
C LEU A 94 -6.26 0.22 3.30
N THR A 95 -6.29 1.48 2.91
CA THR A 95 -7.54 2.20 2.65
C THR A 95 -7.58 2.66 1.19
N VAL A 96 -8.78 2.73 0.64
CA VAL A 96 -9.00 3.17 -0.74
C VAL A 96 -10.32 3.92 -0.84
N MET A 97 -10.35 5.04 -1.58
CA MET A 97 -11.59 5.78 -1.81
C MET A 97 -12.60 4.88 -2.54
N ALA A 98 -13.85 4.88 -2.06
CA ALA A 98 -14.89 3.97 -2.53
C ALA A 98 -15.21 4.13 -4.04
N HIS A 99 -14.96 5.31 -4.61
CA HIS A 99 -15.16 5.57 -6.03
C HIS A 99 -13.93 5.22 -6.91
N ASN A 100 -12.81 4.84 -6.31
CA ASN A 100 -11.61 4.41 -7.04
C ASN A 100 -11.72 2.93 -7.45
N HIS A 101 -12.61 2.65 -8.39
CA HIS A 101 -12.91 1.28 -8.82
C HIS A 101 -11.70 0.55 -9.41
N ARG A 102 -10.79 1.29 -10.04
CA ARG A 102 -9.58 0.72 -10.62
C ARG A 102 -8.65 0.16 -9.55
N ALA A 103 -8.41 0.93 -8.50
CA ALA A 103 -7.59 0.49 -7.37
C ALA A 103 -8.25 -0.66 -6.61
N ILE A 104 -9.56 -0.57 -6.37
CA ILE A 104 -10.32 -1.64 -5.70
C ILE A 104 -10.16 -2.96 -6.46
N ARG A 105 -10.33 -2.95 -7.79
CA ARG A 105 -10.15 -4.15 -8.61
C ARG A 105 -8.72 -4.70 -8.55
N LEU A 106 -7.73 -3.83 -8.54
CA LEU A 106 -6.32 -4.23 -8.36
C LEU A 106 -6.12 -4.98 -7.04
N TYR A 107 -6.64 -4.42 -5.94
CA TYR A 107 -6.51 -5.02 -4.62
C TYR A 107 -7.30 -6.33 -4.50
N GLU A 108 -8.52 -6.39 -5.04
CA GLU A 108 -9.32 -7.62 -5.07
C GLU A 108 -8.60 -8.74 -5.83
N ARG A 109 -8.02 -8.44 -6.99
CA ARG A 109 -7.23 -9.42 -7.76
C ARG A 109 -5.98 -9.88 -7.01
N ALA A 110 -5.41 -9.02 -6.17
CA ALA A 110 -4.29 -9.37 -5.30
C ALA A 110 -4.70 -10.14 -4.04
N GLY A 111 -5.99 -10.34 -3.81
CA GLY A 111 -6.53 -11.12 -2.70
C GLY A 111 -6.94 -10.32 -1.47
N PHE A 112 -7.00 -8.99 -1.58
CA PHE A 112 -7.54 -8.13 -0.51
C PHE A 112 -9.06 -8.22 -0.47
N LEU A 113 -9.62 -8.18 0.73
CA LEU A 113 -11.06 -8.18 0.99
C LEU A 113 -11.46 -6.91 1.72
N VAL A 114 -12.67 -6.41 1.44
CA VAL A 114 -13.25 -5.28 2.15
C VAL A 114 -13.62 -5.70 3.57
N GLU A 115 -13.18 -4.95 4.55
CA GLU A 115 -13.50 -5.15 5.97
C GLU A 115 -14.40 -4.10 6.56
N GLY A 116 -14.55 -2.97 5.93
CA GLY A 116 -15.40 -1.91 6.41
C GLY A 116 -15.38 -0.67 5.52
N CYS A 117 -16.24 0.27 5.88
CA CYS A 117 -16.39 1.55 5.18
C CYS A 117 -16.34 2.70 6.18
N ARG A 118 -15.51 3.70 5.88
CA ARG A 118 -15.52 4.99 6.57
C ARG A 118 -16.38 5.95 5.76
N CYS A 119 -17.57 6.20 6.24
CA CYS A 119 -18.52 7.04 5.51
C CYS A 119 -18.13 8.52 5.61
N GLU A 120 -18.13 9.22 4.47
CA GLU A 120 -17.92 10.66 4.35
C GLU A 120 -16.68 11.18 5.07
N CYS A 121 -15.59 10.41 5.03
CA CYS A 121 -14.38 10.70 5.80
C CYS A 121 -13.37 11.60 5.08
N LEU A 122 -13.54 11.81 3.78
CA LEU A 122 -12.66 12.63 2.93
C LEU A 122 -13.47 13.64 2.12
N SER A 123 -12.88 14.80 1.84
CA SER A 123 -13.42 15.75 0.89
C SER A 123 -12.57 15.74 -0.38
N VAL A 124 -13.19 15.46 -1.52
CA VAL A 124 -12.55 15.43 -2.84
C VAL A 124 -13.36 16.30 -3.78
N ASP A 125 -12.74 17.33 -4.32
CA ASP A 125 -13.37 18.30 -5.23
C ASP A 125 -14.69 18.88 -4.66
N GLY A 126 -14.73 19.14 -3.35
CA GLY A 126 -15.88 19.69 -2.65
C GLY A 126 -16.97 18.68 -2.28
N GLU A 127 -16.81 17.41 -2.64
CA GLU A 127 -17.74 16.34 -2.27
C GLU A 127 -17.17 15.45 -1.18
N LEU A 128 -18.02 15.04 -0.24
CA LEU A 128 -17.65 14.07 0.79
C LEU A 128 -17.66 12.66 0.17
N VAL A 129 -16.60 11.91 0.41
CA VAL A 129 -16.46 10.55 -0.13
C VAL A 129 -16.14 9.55 0.96
N ASP A 130 -16.58 8.31 0.72
CA ASP A 130 -16.30 7.17 1.58
C ASP A 130 -14.93 6.59 1.27
N GLU A 131 -14.36 5.95 2.27
CA GLU A 131 -13.11 5.19 2.15
C GLU A 131 -13.34 3.76 2.64
N LEU A 132 -12.87 2.78 1.87
CA LEU A 132 -12.95 1.37 2.25
C LEU A 132 -11.69 0.95 2.98
N TYR A 133 -11.85 0.16 4.05
CA TYR A 133 -10.76 -0.64 4.60
C TYR A 133 -10.68 -1.96 3.85
N MET A 134 -9.49 -2.31 3.37
CA MET A 134 -9.23 -3.60 2.76
C MET A 134 -8.03 -4.27 3.41
N ALA A 135 -8.05 -5.58 3.50
CA ALA A 135 -6.95 -6.35 4.08
C ALA A 135 -6.75 -7.69 3.39
N LYS A 136 -5.52 -8.19 3.48
CA LYS A 136 -5.14 -9.52 3.07
C LYS A 136 -4.42 -10.21 4.21
N LEU A 137 -4.90 -11.40 4.58
CA LEU A 137 -4.22 -12.27 5.53
C LEU A 137 -3.27 -13.21 4.78
N LEU A 138 -2.04 -13.29 5.26
CA LEU A 138 -1.01 -14.15 4.70
C LEU A 138 -0.83 -15.41 5.55
N PRO A 139 -0.29 -16.51 4.96
CA PRO A 139 0.02 -17.69 5.75
C PRO A 139 0.95 -17.32 6.90
N ALA A 140 0.57 -17.70 8.11
CA ALA A 140 1.39 -17.47 9.28
C ALA A 140 2.64 -18.35 9.24
N ALA A 141 3.81 -17.73 9.06
CA ALA A 141 5.08 -18.35 9.43
C ALA A 141 5.28 -18.30 10.96
N VAL A 142 4.26 -17.89 11.71
CA VAL A 142 4.35 -17.66 13.15
C VAL A 142 4.01 -18.95 13.85
N THR A 143 4.99 -19.51 14.55
CA THR A 143 4.71 -20.41 15.65
C THR A 143 4.02 -19.57 16.74
N PRO A 144 2.74 -19.82 17.06
CA PRO A 144 2.12 -19.10 18.18
C PRO A 144 2.95 -19.36 19.44
N LEU A 145 3.22 -18.29 20.13
CA LEU A 145 3.79 -18.43 21.48
C LEU A 145 2.78 -19.07 22.41
#